data_c38c26456c81d000d2ab99e82ac2d10a
#
_entry.id   c38c26456c81d000d2ab99e82ac2d10a
#
_cell.length_a   1.000
_cell.length_b   1.000
_cell.length_c   1.000
_cell.angle_alpha   90.00
_cell.angle_beta   90.00
_cell.angle_gamma   90.00
#
_symmetry.space_group_name_H-M   'P 1'
#
loop_
_entity.id
_entity.type
_entity.pdbx_description
1 polymer ?
#
loop_
_entity_poly.entity_id
_entity_poly.type
_entity_poly.pdbx_seq_one_letter_code
_entity_poly.pdbx_strand_id
1 'polypeptide(L)'
;KDANGHIQCTGLDARGRKQYRYHALWQKSRNESKFSRLTDFGHAIKKLRRQINNDLRKKTLCEDKVIATVLALMDETHIRVGNNQYEKANKSYGLTTLKDKHVEISGEKICFSFVGKKGIHHTISLLNKQLARIIKQCRDIPGKALFQYYDQAGNRHTLDSGKVNAYIRKHTEDSFTTKDLRTWSASVCALQGFLNATVADTETTRKKIVLEVLDRVSKQLGNTRTVCKKYYVHPRILFLYENDQLEKQVKKI
;
A
#
# COMPACT_ATOMS: atom_id res chain seq x y z
N LYS A 1 -6.65 23.40 26.78
CA LYS A 1 -6.39 22.64 25.54
C LYS A 1 -6.34 23.65 24.41
N ASP A 2 -5.33 23.56 23.57
CA ASP A 2 -5.04 24.56 22.54
C ASP A 2 -6.04 24.39 21.36
N ALA A 3 -6.76 25.47 21.03
CA ALA A 3 -7.71 25.51 19.91
C ALA A 3 -7.01 25.30 18.56
N ASN A 4 -5.73 25.66 18.45
CA ASN A 4 -4.89 25.48 17.26
C ASN A 4 -4.12 24.16 17.25
N GLY A 5 -4.26 23.35 18.30
CA GLY A 5 -3.61 22.06 18.40
C GLY A 5 -3.99 21.12 17.24
N HIS A 6 -3.03 20.37 16.71
CA HIS A 6 -3.25 19.47 15.57
C HIS A 6 -4.27 18.35 15.86
N ILE A 7 -4.38 17.89 17.11
CA ILE A 7 -5.43 16.96 17.56
C ILE A 7 -6.49 17.76 18.30
N GLN A 8 -7.70 17.82 17.76
CA GLN A 8 -8.81 18.55 18.35
C GLN A 8 -9.56 17.74 19.41
N CYS A 9 -9.79 16.46 19.13
CA CYS A 9 -10.33 15.53 20.12
C CYS A 9 -9.93 14.09 19.83
N THR A 10 -10.04 13.26 20.85
CA THR A 10 -9.97 11.80 20.73
C THR A 10 -11.22 11.19 21.37
N GLY A 11 -11.69 10.08 20.82
CA GLY A 11 -12.85 9.33 21.33
C GLY A 11 -12.70 7.85 21.03
N LEU A 12 -13.64 7.07 21.47
CA LEU A 12 -13.76 5.66 21.13
C LEU A 12 -14.96 5.46 20.19
N ASP A 13 -14.83 4.61 19.19
CA ASP A 13 -15.98 4.19 18.39
C ASP A 13 -16.78 3.08 19.10
N ALA A 14 -17.90 2.66 18.52
CA ALA A 14 -18.78 1.62 19.08
C ALA A 14 -18.07 0.27 19.33
N ARG A 15 -16.87 0.07 18.79
CA ARG A 15 -16.04 -1.12 18.99
C ARG A 15 -14.87 -0.87 19.94
N GLY A 16 -14.87 0.22 20.71
CA GLY A 16 -13.81 0.59 21.65
C GLY A 16 -12.50 1.04 21.00
N ARG A 17 -12.48 1.33 19.71
CA ARG A 17 -11.25 1.72 19.00
C ARG A 17 -11.04 3.22 19.08
N LYS A 18 -9.82 3.66 19.45
CA LYS A 18 -9.45 5.08 19.55
C LYS A 18 -9.54 5.77 18.20
N GLN A 19 -10.32 6.83 18.14
CA GLN A 19 -10.50 7.72 17.00
C GLN A 19 -9.88 9.08 17.29
N TYR A 20 -9.44 9.77 16.23
CA TYR A 20 -8.81 11.08 16.32
C TYR A 20 -9.51 12.06 15.38
N ARG A 21 -9.84 13.24 15.89
CA ARG A 21 -10.28 14.37 15.07
C ARG A 21 -9.15 15.39 15.01
N TYR A 22 -8.65 15.61 13.81
CA TYR A 22 -7.57 16.56 13.57
C TYR A 22 -8.10 17.92 13.12
N HIS A 23 -7.33 18.97 13.40
CA HIS A 23 -7.62 20.32 12.92
C HIS A 23 -7.64 20.36 11.38
N ALA A 24 -8.59 21.11 10.78
CA ALA A 24 -8.77 21.13 9.32
C ALA A 24 -7.52 21.66 8.57
N LEU A 25 -6.90 22.73 9.07
CA LEU A 25 -5.68 23.29 8.48
C LEU A 25 -4.51 22.31 8.56
N TRP A 26 -4.36 21.59 9.67
CA TRP A 26 -3.33 20.56 9.80
C TRP A 26 -3.53 19.40 8.82
N GLN A 27 -4.79 18.96 8.64
CA GLN A 27 -5.09 17.93 7.63
C GLN A 27 -4.77 18.40 6.21
N LYS A 28 -5.09 19.66 5.88
CA LYS A 28 -4.80 20.28 4.58
C LYS A 28 -3.29 20.32 4.34
N SER A 29 -2.53 20.91 5.26
CA SER A 29 -1.07 21.02 5.19
C SER A 29 -0.40 19.65 5.06
N ARG A 30 -0.83 18.64 5.84
CA ARG A 30 -0.31 17.27 5.72
C ARG A 30 -0.62 16.61 4.38
N ASN A 31 -1.79 16.87 3.80
CA ASN A 31 -2.12 16.33 2.49
C ASN A 31 -1.31 17.00 1.38
N GLU A 32 -1.14 18.32 1.44
CA GLU A 32 -0.31 19.08 0.51
C GLU A 32 1.14 18.59 0.56
N SER A 33 1.76 18.54 1.73
CA SER A 33 3.11 18.01 1.93
C SER A 33 3.26 16.57 1.45
N LYS A 34 2.25 15.72 1.67
CA LYS A 34 2.28 14.33 1.21
C LYS A 34 2.26 14.23 -0.31
N PHE A 35 1.45 15.05 -0.99
CA PHE A 35 1.34 14.99 -2.44
C PHE A 35 2.50 15.70 -3.14
N SER A 36 3.07 16.77 -2.57
CA SER A 36 4.28 17.41 -3.10
C SER A 36 5.46 16.43 -3.13
N ARG A 37 5.62 15.61 -2.07
CA ARG A 37 6.66 14.58 -1.99
C ARG A 37 6.45 13.38 -2.93
N LEU A 38 5.28 13.25 -3.54
CA LEU A 38 4.99 12.10 -4.40
C LEU A 38 5.83 12.08 -5.68
N THR A 39 6.22 13.25 -6.19
CA THR A 39 7.16 13.38 -7.32
C THR A 39 8.54 12.83 -6.94
N ASP A 40 9.06 13.21 -5.77
CA ASP A 40 10.35 12.74 -5.27
C ASP A 40 10.32 11.22 -5.04
N PHE A 41 9.20 10.71 -4.50
CA PHE A 41 8.98 9.28 -4.40
C PHE A 41 8.98 8.60 -5.78
N GLY A 42 8.41 9.24 -6.81
CA GLY A 42 8.42 8.75 -8.19
C GLY A 42 9.82 8.57 -8.77
N HIS A 43 10.77 9.43 -8.40
CA HIS A 43 12.18 9.25 -8.75
C HIS A 43 12.83 8.13 -7.93
N ALA A 44 12.57 8.09 -6.64
CA ALA A 44 13.16 7.11 -5.73
C ALA A 44 12.64 5.68 -5.95
N ILE A 45 11.37 5.49 -6.37
CA ILE A 45 10.78 4.15 -6.52
C ILE A 45 11.50 3.30 -7.57
N LYS A 46 12.10 3.90 -8.59
CA LYS A 46 12.90 3.16 -9.60
C LYS A 46 14.10 2.47 -8.95
N LYS A 47 14.82 3.18 -8.06
CA LYS A 47 15.94 2.65 -7.29
C LYS A 47 15.47 1.57 -6.32
N LEU A 48 14.36 1.82 -5.61
CA LEU A 48 13.76 0.87 -4.68
C LEU A 48 13.35 -0.43 -5.37
N ARG A 49 12.64 -0.37 -6.50
CA ARG A 49 12.22 -1.57 -7.27
C ARG A 49 13.41 -2.37 -7.79
N ARG A 50 14.48 -1.70 -8.23
CA ARG A 50 15.74 -2.38 -8.63
C ARG A 50 16.33 -3.14 -7.46
N GLN A 51 16.39 -2.52 -6.28
CA GLN A 51 16.91 -3.17 -5.09
C GLN A 51 16.02 -4.35 -4.64
N ILE A 52 14.70 -4.19 -4.65
CA ILE A 52 13.75 -5.29 -4.39
C ILE A 52 14.04 -6.47 -5.31
N ASN A 53 14.17 -6.24 -6.61
CA ASN A 53 14.47 -7.30 -7.58
C ASN A 53 15.82 -7.98 -7.32
N ASN A 54 16.85 -7.25 -6.88
CA ASN A 54 18.13 -7.82 -6.51
C ASN A 54 18.01 -8.72 -5.27
N ASP A 55 17.30 -8.26 -4.25
CA ASP A 55 17.13 -9.00 -3.00
C ASP A 55 16.25 -10.25 -3.16
N LEU A 56 15.24 -10.20 -4.03
CA LEU A 56 14.45 -11.39 -4.38
C LEU A 56 15.30 -12.52 -5.01
N ARG A 57 16.42 -12.19 -5.65
CA ARG A 57 17.35 -13.16 -6.29
C ARG A 57 18.37 -13.78 -5.33
N LYS A 58 18.51 -13.26 -4.10
CA LYS A 58 19.42 -13.82 -3.09
C LYS A 58 19.17 -15.31 -2.91
N LYS A 59 20.22 -16.11 -2.71
CA LYS A 59 20.09 -17.56 -2.52
C LYS A 59 19.47 -17.89 -1.16
N THR A 60 19.93 -17.23 -0.11
CA THR A 60 19.49 -17.44 1.27
C THR A 60 18.19 -16.66 1.59
N LEU A 61 17.34 -17.24 2.43
CA LEU A 61 16.13 -16.60 2.95
C LEU A 61 16.48 -15.67 4.12
N CYS A 62 17.16 -14.55 3.81
CA CYS A 62 17.55 -13.53 4.77
C CYS A 62 16.49 -12.43 4.93
N GLU A 63 16.67 -11.54 5.91
CA GLU A 63 15.77 -10.41 6.19
C GLU A 63 15.43 -9.60 4.95
N ASP A 64 16.45 -9.14 4.19
CA ASP A 64 16.24 -8.32 3.00
C ASP A 64 15.39 -9.02 1.95
N LYS A 65 15.59 -10.34 1.74
CA LYS A 65 14.80 -11.12 0.78
C LYS A 65 13.34 -11.22 1.20
N VAL A 66 13.07 -11.41 2.49
CA VAL A 66 11.71 -11.48 3.01
C VAL A 66 11.03 -10.09 2.96
N ILE A 67 11.77 -9.02 3.27
CA ILE A 67 11.26 -7.64 3.11
C ILE A 67 10.96 -7.34 1.64
N ALA A 68 11.87 -7.68 0.73
CA ALA A 68 11.68 -7.50 -0.71
C ALA A 68 10.44 -8.26 -1.21
N THR A 69 10.19 -9.48 -0.69
CA THR A 69 8.97 -10.25 -0.99
C THR A 69 7.72 -9.52 -0.54
N VAL A 70 7.70 -8.99 0.68
CA VAL A 70 6.57 -8.21 1.20
C VAL A 70 6.33 -6.94 0.37
N LEU A 71 7.39 -6.23 -0.02
CA LEU A 71 7.28 -5.01 -0.84
C LEU A 71 6.81 -5.31 -2.27
N ALA A 72 7.29 -6.40 -2.89
CA ALA A 72 6.81 -6.84 -4.20
C ALA A 72 5.31 -7.21 -4.14
N LEU A 73 4.89 -7.96 -3.11
CA LEU A 73 3.48 -8.25 -2.87
C LEU A 73 2.65 -6.98 -2.66
N MET A 74 3.18 -5.99 -1.93
CA MET A 74 2.48 -4.70 -1.76
C MET A 74 2.29 -3.97 -3.09
N ASP A 75 3.29 -3.98 -3.94
CA ASP A 75 3.25 -3.30 -5.25
C ASP A 75 2.24 -3.97 -6.20
N GLU A 76 2.18 -5.31 -6.21
CA GLU A 76 1.27 -6.08 -7.06
C GLU A 76 -0.18 -6.14 -6.52
N THR A 77 -0.35 -6.31 -5.21
CA THR A 77 -1.67 -6.61 -4.61
C THR A 77 -2.31 -5.45 -3.87
N HIS A 78 -1.56 -4.41 -3.61
CA HIS A 78 -1.97 -3.28 -2.76
C HIS A 78 -2.42 -3.67 -1.33
N ILE A 79 -2.06 -4.86 -0.84
CA ILE A 79 -2.30 -5.26 0.56
C ILE A 79 -1.51 -4.32 1.48
N ARG A 80 -2.10 -3.96 2.62
CA ARG A 80 -1.42 -3.12 3.63
C ARG A 80 -0.28 -3.88 4.29
N VAL A 81 0.77 -3.17 4.71
CA VAL A 81 1.92 -3.77 5.39
C VAL A 81 1.54 -4.56 6.64
N GLY A 82 0.57 -4.11 7.42
CA GLY A 82 0.16 -4.72 8.70
C GLY A 82 0.73 -3.96 9.91
N ASN A 83 0.21 -4.28 11.09
CA ASN A 83 0.70 -3.75 12.37
C ASN A 83 0.29 -4.70 13.50
N ASN A 84 1.23 -5.11 14.34
CA ASN A 84 1.03 -6.08 15.41
C ASN A 84 0.04 -5.61 16.48
N GLN A 85 -0.04 -4.30 16.75
CA GLN A 85 -1.02 -3.76 17.70
C GLN A 85 -2.45 -3.92 17.18
N TYR A 86 -2.67 -3.66 15.87
CA TYR A 86 -3.99 -3.86 15.26
C TYR A 86 -4.36 -5.32 15.09
N GLU A 87 -3.38 -6.21 14.87
CA GLU A 87 -3.62 -7.65 14.88
C GLU A 87 -4.15 -8.09 16.24
N LYS A 88 -3.45 -7.71 17.33
CA LYS A 88 -3.84 -8.07 18.71
C LYS A 88 -5.19 -7.48 19.10
N ALA A 89 -5.40 -6.18 18.84
CA ALA A 89 -6.59 -5.47 19.28
C ALA A 89 -7.84 -5.74 18.44
N ASN A 90 -7.70 -5.95 17.13
CA ASN A 90 -8.83 -5.98 16.19
C ASN A 90 -8.87 -7.23 15.33
N LYS A 91 -7.97 -8.18 15.49
CA LYS A 91 -7.81 -9.37 14.62
C LYS A 91 -7.77 -8.96 13.13
N SER A 92 -7.16 -7.81 12.83
CA SER A 92 -7.02 -7.26 11.48
C SER A 92 -5.60 -7.45 10.98
N TYR A 93 -5.47 -8.03 9.80
CA TYR A 93 -4.19 -8.46 9.24
C TYR A 93 -3.74 -7.57 8.09
N GLY A 94 -2.45 -7.57 7.83
CA GLY A 94 -1.75 -7.09 6.66
C GLY A 94 -0.49 -7.93 6.46
N LEU A 95 0.30 -7.71 5.42
CA LEU A 95 1.36 -8.64 5.00
C LEU A 95 2.26 -9.11 6.15
N THR A 96 2.83 -8.19 6.94
CA THR A 96 3.73 -8.57 8.05
C THR A 96 3.05 -9.31 9.21
N THR A 97 1.72 -9.31 9.26
CA THR A 97 0.94 -9.98 10.30
C THR A 97 0.12 -11.17 9.79
N LEU A 98 0.21 -11.48 8.47
CA LEU A 98 -0.42 -12.68 7.93
C LEU A 98 0.13 -13.93 8.62
N LYS A 99 -0.76 -14.92 8.74
CA LYS A 99 -0.44 -16.25 9.24
C LYS A 99 -0.42 -17.24 8.08
N ASP A 100 0.18 -18.37 8.28
CA ASP A 100 0.22 -19.46 7.31
C ASP A 100 -1.17 -19.81 6.75
N LYS A 101 -2.18 -19.90 7.61
CA LYS A 101 -3.58 -20.18 7.23
C LYS A 101 -4.24 -19.13 6.31
N HIS A 102 -3.61 -17.98 6.10
CA HIS A 102 -4.14 -16.90 5.26
C HIS A 102 -3.63 -16.96 3.83
N VAL A 103 -2.82 -17.95 3.48
CA VAL A 103 -2.28 -18.12 2.13
C VAL A 103 -2.42 -19.56 1.66
N GLU A 104 -2.87 -19.71 0.43
CA GLU A 104 -2.85 -20.96 -0.33
C GLU A 104 -1.96 -20.78 -1.54
N ILE A 105 -1.14 -21.79 -1.86
CA ILE A 105 -0.21 -21.75 -2.99
C ILE A 105 -0.38 -23.04 -3.80
N SER A 106 -0.82 -22.88 -5.05
CA SER A 106 -0.94 -23.96 -6.03
C SER A 106 -0.10 -23.63 -7.27
N GLY A 107 1.02 -24.33 -7.45
CA GLY A 107 1.99 -24.00 -8.50
C GLY A 107 2.55 -22.60 -8.34
N GLU A 108 2.24 -21.72 -9.30
CA GLU A 108 2.63 -20.30 -9.32
C GLU A 108 1.53 -19.37 -8.78
N LYS A 109 0.32 -19.91 -8.57
CA LYS A 109 -0.82 -19.15 -8.03
C LYS A 109 -0.71 -19.03 -6.53
N ILE A 110 -0.76 -17.78 -6.05
CA ILE A 110 -0.81 -17.41 -4.64
C ILE A 110 -2.20 -16.82 -4.39
N CYS A 111 -2.91 -17.32 -3.38
CA CYS A 111 -4.21 -16.80 -2.97
C CYS A 111 -4.16 -16.40 -1.49
N PHE A 112 -4.41 -15.14 -1.21
CA PHE A 112 -4.53 -14.61 0.15
C PHE A 112 -6.00 -14.48 0.54
N SER A 113 -6.37 -14.97 1.72
CA SER A 113 -7.71 -14.85 2.30
C SER A 113 -7.59 -14.44 3.77
N PHE A 114 -7.99 -13.20 4.10
CA PHE A 114 -7.83 -12.67 5.45
C PHE A 114 -8.77 -11.49 5.73
N VAL A 115 -8.96 -11.20 7.02
CA VAL A 115 -9.70 -10.01 7.48
C VAL A 115 -8.73 -8.84 7.63
N GLY A 116 -8.91 -7.79 6.83
CA GLY A 116 -8.10 -6.58 6.84
C GLY A 116 -8.68 -5.45 7.71
N LYS A 117 -8.17 -4.24 7.49
CA LYS A 117 -8.59 -3.04 8.23
C LYS A 117 -10.09 -2.81 8.15
N LYS A 118 -10.72 -2.46 9.27
CA LYS A 118 -12.17 -2.25 9.43
C LYS A 118 -13.01 -3.53 9.32
N GLY A 119 -12.41 -4.71 9.42
CA GLY A 119 -13.12 -5.99 9.31
C GLY A 119 -13.47 -6.38 7.86
N ILE A 120 -12.88 -5.74 6.86
CA ILE A 120 -13.11 -6.07 5.45
C ILE A 120 -12.38 -7.38 5.14
N HIS A 121 -13.12 -8.36 4.61
CA HIS A 121 -12.54 -9.59 4.11
C HIS A 121 -11.90 -9.36 2.75
N HIS A 122 -10.67 -9.81 2.59
CA HIS A 122 -9.90 -9.74 1.35
C HIS A 122 -9.66 -11.15 0.81
N THR A 123 -9.96 -11.38 -0.46
CA THR A 123 -9.53 -12.53 -1.23
C THR A 123 -8.80 -12.01 -2.45
N ILE A 124 -7.49 -12.23 -2.50
CA ILE A 124 -6.59 -11.65 -3.52
C ILE A 124 -5.72 -12.75 -4.07
N SER A 125 -5.72 -12.90 -5.39
CA SER A 125 -4.89 -13.90 -6.09
C SER A 125 -3.92 -13.22 -7.05
N LEU A 126 -2.73 -13.78 -7.17
CA LEU A 126 -1.73 -13.40 -8.17
C LEU A 126 -1.01 -14.62 -8.70
N LEU A 127 -0.41 -14.49 -9.89
CA LEU A 127 0.44 -15.50 -10.52
C LEU A 127 1.87 -15.00 -10.52
N ASN A 128 2.73 -15.59 -9.69
CA ASN A 128 4.14 -15.21 -9.63
C ASN A 128 4.97 -16.37 -9.06
N LYS A 129 5.68 -17.06 -9.95
CA LYS A 129 6.50 -18.24 -9.62
C LYS A 129 7.57 -17.93 -8.57
N GLN A 130 8.26 -16.79 -8.69
CA GLN A 130 9.33 -16.41 -7.78
C GLN A 130 8.78 -16.15 -6.37
N LEU A 131 7.73 -15.34 -6.25
CA LEU A 131 7.11 -15.05 -4.96
C LEU A 131 6.50 -16.30 -4.33
N ALA A 132 5.83 -17.16 -5.11
CA ALA A 132 5.29 -18.41 -4.61
C ALA A 132 6.37 -19.30 -3.98
N ARG A 133 7.53 -19.42 -4.65
CA ARG A 133 8.67 -20.18 -4.11
C ARG A 133 9.20 -19.61 -2.81
N ILE A 134 9.36 -18.26 -2.73
CA ILE A 134 9.89 -17.61 -1.53
C ILE A 134 8.89 -17.74 -0.37
N ILE A 135 7.59 -17.59 -0.63
CA ILE A 135 6.56 -17.74 0.42
C ILE A 135 6.52 -19.18 0.94
N LYS A 136 6.69 -20.20 0.08
CA LYS A 136 6.84 -21.59 0.53
C LYS A 136 8.03 -21.75 1.48
N GLN A 137 9.20 -21.19 1.13
CA GLN A 137 10.37 -21.21 2.00
C GLN A 137 10.11 -20.51 3.37
N CYS A 138 9.35 -19.42 3.38
CA CYS A 138 8.94 -18.77 4.63
C CYS A 138 8.04 -19.69 5.47
N ARG A 139 7.14 -20.45 4.85
CA ARG A 139 6.23 -21.41 5.51
C ARG A 139 6.95 -22.61 6.10
N ASP A 140 8.07 -23.02 5.50
CA ASP A 140 8.90 -24.13 6.01
C ASP A 140 9.56 -23.78 7.36
N ILE A 141 9.65 -22.50 7.73
CA ILE A 141 10.13 -22.07 9.04
C ILE A 141 9.03 -22.30 10.09
N PRO A 142 9.30 -23.06 11.19
CA PRO A 142 8.32 -23.33 12.22
C PRO A 142 7.71 -22.04 12.81
N GLY A 143 6.39 -22.00 12.98
CA GLY A 143 5.69 -20.87 13.61
C GLY A 143 4.41 -20.50 12.87
N LYS A 144 3.64 -19.55 13.45
CA LYS A 144 2.33 -19.14 12.91
C LYS A 144 2.41 -17.96 11.94
N ALA A 145 3.49 -17.16 11.98
CA ALA A 145 3.67 -16.01 11.11
C ALA A 145 4.08 -16.46 9.70
N LEU A 146 3.50 -15.84 8.66
CA LEU A 146 3.80 -16.21 7.29
C LEU A 146 5.21 -15.75 6.88
N PHE A 147 5.60 -14.52 7.22
CA PHE A 147 6.88 -13.94 6.83
C PHE A 147 7.88 -14.00 7.99
N GLN A 148 8.79 -14.95 7.89
CA GLN A 148 9.84 -15.26 8.85
C GLN A 148 11.16 -15.47 8.12
N TYR A 149 12.26 -15.34 8.85
CA TYR A 149 13.62 -15.64 8.37
C TYR A 149 14.50 -16.04 9.55
N TYR A 150 15.67 -16.62 9.25
CA TYR A 150 16.75 -16.84 10.20
C TYR A 150 17.83 -15.78 10.01
N ASP A 151 18.37 -15.25 11.11
CA ASP A 151 19.57 -14.41 11.08
C ASP A 151 20.86 -15.26 10.88
N GLN A 152 21.99 -14.60 10.82
CA GLN A 152 23.29 -15.28 10.65
C GLN A 152 23.65 -16.19 11.82
N ALA A 153 23.11 -15.94 13.02
CA ALA A 153 23.28 -16.77 14.21
C ALA A 153 22.28 -17.94 14.29
N GLY A 154 21.38 -18.07 13.30
CA GLY A 154 20.37 -19.12 13.28
C GLY A 154 19.13 -18.81 14.12
N ASN A 155 18.98 -17.59 14.65
CA ASN A 155 17.79 -17.20 15.40
C ASN A 155 16.64 -16.87 14.45
N ARG A 156 15.45 -17.33 14.83
CA ARG A 156 14.23 -17.06 14.09
C ARG A 156 13.67 -15.67 14.38
N HIS A 157 13.37 -14.94 13.35
CA HIS A 157 12.74 -13.61 13.41
C HIS A 157 11.47 -13.55 12.60
N THR A 158 10.52 -12.74 13.07
CA THR A 158 9.33 -12.35 12.31
C THR A 158 9.52 -10.95 11.76
N LEU A 159 8.85 -10.67 10.62
CA LEU A 159 8.86 -9.35 10.02
C LEU A 159 7.83 -8.45 10.69
N ASP A 160 8.15 -7.17 10.86
CA ASP A 160 7.22 -6.12 11.28
C ASP A 160 7.25 -4.93 10.31
N SER A 161 6.28 -4.02 10.46
CA SER A 161 6.18 -2.83 9.62
C SER A 161 7.33 -1.83 9.81
N GLY A 162 7.99 -1.85 10.95
CA GLY A 162 9.15 -1.00 11.25
C GLY A 162 10.33 -1.37 10.37
N LYS A 163 10.65 -2.67 10.28
CA LYS A 163 11.71 -3.21 9.42
C LYS A 163 11.45 -2.92 7.94
N VAL A 164 10.21 -3.11 7.47
CA VAL A 164 9.83 -2.80 6.08
C VAL A 164 10.01 -1.31 5.78
N ASN A 165 9.59 -0.41 6.69
CA ASN A 165 9.79 1.02 6.51
C ASN A 165 11.28 1.43 6.63
N ALA A 166 12.07 0.77 7.47
CA ALA A 166 13.52 0.99 7.56
C ALA A 166 14.22 0.64 6.24
N TYR A 167 13.84 -0.49 5.63
CA TYR A 167 14.34 -0.88 4.31
C TYR A 167 14.02 0.15 3.23
N ILE A 168 12.78 0.65 3.17
CA ILE A 168 12.40 1.71 2.21
C ILE A 168 13.30 2.94 2.43
N ARG A 169 13.42 3.45 3.66
CA ARG A 169 14.24 4.62 3.96
C ARG A 169 15.70 4.42 3.57
N LYS A 170 16.26 3.26 3.87
CA LYS A 170 17.66 2.91 3.51
C LYS A 170 17.91 2.99 2.01
N HIS A 171 16.99 2.49 1.19
CA HIS A 171 17.17 2.37 -0.25
C HIS A 171 16.63 3.54 -1.08
N THR A 172 15.84 4.42 -0.46
CA THR A 172 15.41 5.68 -1.06
C THR A 172 16.22 6.87 -0.57
N GLU A 173 17.01 6.70 0.50
CA GLU A 173 17.79 7.77 1.15
C GLU A 173 16.90 8.93 1.64
N ASP A 174 15.64 8.66 1.92
CA ASP A 174 14.63 9.63 2.38
C ASP A 174 13.66 8.97 3.39
N SER A 175 12.83 9.79 4.03
CA SER A 175 11.84 9.40 5.03
C SER A 175 10.57 8.74 4.46
N PHE A 176 10.64 8.12 3.26
CA PHE A 176 9.52 7.41 2.66
C PHE A 176 9.15 6.13 3.42
N THR A 177 7.92 5.71 3.24
CA THR A 177 7.30 4.59 3.94
C THR A 177 6.38 3.78 3.02
N THR A 178 5.90 2.65 3.49
CA THR A 178 4.87 1.85 2.83
C THR A 178 3.57 2.62 2.53
N LYS A 179 3.32 3.73 3.25
CA LYS A 179 2.17 4.60 2.99
C LYS A 179 2.37 5.40 1.70
N ASP A 180 3.59 5.85 1.43
CA ASP A 180 3.95 6.58 0.21
C ASP A 180 3.86 5.66 -1.01
N LEU A 181 4.33 4.40 -0.89
CA LEU A 181 4.15 3.38 -1.92
C LEU A 181 2.66 3.18 -2.28
N ARG A 182 1.78 3.08 -1.29
CA ARG A 182 0.32 2.94 -1.55
C ARG A 182 -0.29 4.19 -2.19
N THR A 183 0.18 5.38 -1.83
CA THR A 183 -0.29 6.64 -2.44
C THR A 183 0.18 6.76 -3.89
N TRP A 184 1.42 6.35 -4.17
CA TRP A 184 1.98 6.24 -5.51
C TRP A 184 1.16 5.26 -6.36
N SER A 185 1.01 4.02 -5.90
CA SER A 185 0.25 2.99 -6.61
C SER A 185 -1.18 3.42 -6.93
N ALA A 186 -1.88 4.04 -5.97
CA ALA A 186 -3.23 4.56 -6.20
C ALA A 186 -3.28 5.67 -7.26
N SER A 187 -2.29 6.58 -7.25
CA SER A 187 -2.19 7.67 -8.23
C SER A 187 -1.88 7.14 -9.62
N VAL A 188 -0.97 6.16 -9.73
CA VAL A 188 -0.64 5.50 -11.01
C VAL A 188 -1.85 4.72 -11.55
N CYS A 189 -2.55 3.95 -10.70
CA CYS A 189 -3.76 3.22 -11.10
C CYS A 189 -4.86 4.18 -11.59
N ALA A 190 -5.04 5.33 -10.92
CA ALA A 190 -6.00 6.33 -11.37
C ALA A 190 -5.59 6.96 -12.71
N LEU A 191 -4.31 7.33 -12.86
CA LEU A 191 -3.78 7.88 -14.12
C LEU A 191 -4.00 6.90 -15.28
N GLN A 192 -3.60 5.63 -15.11
CA GLN A 192 -3.83 4.59 -16.11
C GLN A 192 -5.31 4.39 -16.42
N GLY A 193 -6.16 4.42 -15.37
CA GLY A 193 -7.60 4.31 -15.52
C GLY A 193 -8.21 5.42 -16.37
N PHE A 194 -7.72 6.65 -16.22
CA PHE A 194 -8.16 7.80 -17.04
C PHE A 194 -7.62 7.76 -18.45
N LEU A 195 -6.37 7.37 -18.66
CA LEU A 195 -5.77 7.26 -20.00
C LEU A 195 -6.39 6.13 -20.84
N ASN A 196 -6.90 5.09 -20.19
CA ASN A 196 -7.57 3.96 -20.85
C ASN A 196 -9.10 4.13 -20.91
N ALA A 197 -9.65 5.25 -20.43
CA ALA A 197 -11.08 5.51 -20.50
C ALA A 197 -11.48 5.93 -21.92
N THR A 198 -12.74 5.68 -22.26
CA THR A 198 -13.33 6.22 -23.51
C THR A 198 -13.31 7.74 -23.52
N VAL A 199 -13.19 8.32 -24.71
CA VAL A 199 -13.25 9.77 -24.86
C VAL A 199 -14.55 10.32 -24.28
N ALA A 200 -14.44 11.35 -23.45
CA ALA A 200 -15.57 11.96 -22.78
C ALA A 200 -15.96 13.28 -23.48
N ASP A 201 -17.01 13.23 -24.28
CA ASP A 201 -17.48 14.38 -25.07
C ASP A 201 -18.18 15.44 -24.21
N THR A 202 -18.66 15.08 -23.02
CA THR A 202 -19.38 15.98 -22.13
C THR A 202 -18.79 16.01 -20.73
N GLU A 203 -19.03 17.09 -19.99
CA GLU A 203 -18.65 17.20 -18.59
C GLU A 203 -19.33 16.13 -17.71
N THR A 204 -20.59 15.79 -18.02
CA THR A 204 -21.33 14.75 -17.30
C THR A 204 -20.70 13.38 -17.48
N THR A 205 -20.33 13.02 -18.72
CA THR A 205 -19.61 11.77 -19.02
C THR A 205 -18.27 11.73 -18.30
N ARG A 206 -17.54 12.84 -18.28
CA ARG A 206 -16.25 12.98 -17.59
C ARG A 206 -16.38 12.76 -16.09
N LYS A 207 -17.39 13.35 -15.45
CA LYS A 207 -17.70 13.12 -14.03
C LYS A 207 -18.03 11.66 -13.74
N LYS A 208 -18.79 10.99 -14.63
CA LYS A 208 -19.09 9.57 -14.48
C LYS A 208 -17.83 8.70 -14.54
N ILE A 209 -16.95 8.93 -15.50
CA ILE A 209 -15.66 8.22 -15.62
C ILE A 209 -14.80 8.43 -14.36
N VAL A 210 -14.75 9.66 -13.81
CA VAL A 210 -14.04 9.93 -12.55
C VAL A 210 -14.54 9.03 -11.42
N LEU A 211 -15.85 8.86 -11.28
CA LEU A 211 -16.43 7.97 -10.27
C LEU A 211 -16.06 6.51 -10.51
N GLU A 212 -16.15 6.03 -11.75
CA GLU A 212 -15.81 4.65 -12.14
C GLU A 212 -14.33 4.33 -11.87
N VAL A 213 -13.42 5.22 -12.26
CA VAL A 213 -11.97 5.05 -11.99
C VAL A 213 -11.70 5.04 -10.49
N LEU A 214 -12.28 5.97 -9.73
CA LEU A 214 -12.12 6.02 -8.28
C LEU A 214 -12.70 4.78 -7.59
N ASP A 215 -13.80 4.21 -8.09
CA ASP A 215 -14.37 2.96 -7.58
C ASP A 215 -13.43 1.78 -7.83
N ARG A 216 -12.84 1.70 -9.03
CA ARG A 216 -11.84 0.66 -9.36
C ARG A 216 -10.65 0.76 -8.42
N VAL A 217 -10.05 1.95 -8.28
CA VAL A 217 -8.92 2.19 -7.37
C VAL A 217 -9.31 1.86 -5.92
N SER A 218 -10.53 2.22 -5.49
CA SER A 218 -10.99 1.96 -4.13
C SER A 218 -11.11 0.48 -3.82
N LYS A 219 -11.63 -0.32 -4.77
CA LYS A 219 -11.70 -1.78 -4.66
C LYS A 219 -10.31 -2.41 -4.56
N GLN A 220 -9.38 -2.01 -5.42
CA GLN A 220 -7.99 -2.51 -5.39
C GLN A 220 -7.29 -2.22 -4.05
N LEU A 221 -7.49 -1.02 -3.49
CA LEU A 221 -6.86 -0.64 -2.22
C LEU A 221 -7.62 -1.14 -0.98
N GLY A 222 -8.83 -1.69 -1.13
CA GLY A 222 -9.69 -2.03 0.01
C GLY A 222 -10.02 -0.78 0.86
N ASN A 223 -10.46 0.30 0.19
CA ASN A 223 -10.85 1.57 0.78
C ASN A 223 -12.23 2.00 0.26
N THR A 224 -12.78 3.11 0.79
CA THR A 224 -13.95 3.77 0.18
C THR A 224 -13.49 4.75 -0.90
N ARG A 225 -14.37 5.05 -1.88
CA ARG A 225 -14.13 6.06 -2.93
C ARG A 225 -13.69 7.40 -2.33
N THR A 226 -14.41 7.88 -1.32
CA THR A 226 -14.11 9.15 -0.64
C THR A 226 -12.71 9.16 -0.02
N VAL A 227 -12.29 8.07 0.61
CA VAL A 227 -10.96 7.92 1.19
C VAL A 227 -9.89 7.88 0.09
N CYS A 228 -10.15 7.20 -1.03
CA CYS A 228 -9.21 7.17 -2.16
C CYS A 228 -9.06 8.56 -2.79
N LYS A 229 -10.17 9.24 -3.10
CA LYS A 229 -10.15 10.61 -3.65
C LYS A 229 -9.38 11.57 -2.75
N LYS A 230 -9.64 11.56 -1.43
CA LYS A 230 -9.08 12.54 -0.49
C LYS A 230 -7.64 12.25 -0.08
N TYR A 231 -7.23 10.98 -0.01
CA TYR A 231 -5.98 10.61 0.66
C TYR A 231 -5.01 9.74 -0.15
N TYR A 232 -5.38 9.24 -1.33
CA TYR A 232 -4.53 8.32 -2.09
C TYR A 232 -4.30 8.72 -3.53
N VAL A 233 -5.28 9.27 -4.22
CA VAL A 233 -5.12 9.74 -5.60
C VAL A 233 -4.64 11.19 -5.59
N HIS A 234 -3.57 11.49 -6.35
CA HIS A 234 -3.02 12.84 -6.44
C HIS A 234 -4.06 13.83 -7.03
N PRO A 235 -4.39 14.95 -6.35
CA PRO A 235 -5.47 15.84 -6.78
C PRO A 235 -5.23 16.43 -8.18
N ARG A 236 -3.98 16.65 -8.57
CA ARG A 236 -3.63 17.17 -9.91
C ARG A 236 -4.09 16.24 -11.03
N ILE A 237 -4.06 14.90 -10.82
CA ILE A 237 -4.53 13.93 -11.83
C ILE A 237 -6.03 14.11 -12.08
N LEU A 238 -6.80 14.24 -11.01
CA LEU A 238 -8.25 14.48 -11.09
C LEU A 238 -8.54 15.82 -11.79
N PHE A 239 -7.87 16.88 -11.35
CA PHE A 239 -8.01 18.21 -11.94
C PHE A 239 -7.71 18.22 -13.44
N LEU A 240 -6.60 17.61 -13.86
CA LEU A 240 -6.21 17.56 -15.27
C LEU A 240 -7.23 16.79 -16.11
N TYR A 241 -7.75 15.67 -15.58
CA TYR A 241 -8.77 14.90 -16.30
C TYR A 241 -10.11 15.64 -16.37
N GLU A 242 -10.58 16.21 -15.26
CA GLU A 242 -11.83 16.97 -15.21
C GLU A 242 -11.83 18.18 -16.15
N ASN A 243 -10.66 18.78 -16.44
CA ASN A 243 -10.47 19.94 -17.30
C ASN A 243 -9.95 19.59 -18.72
N ASP A 244 -9.99 18.33 -19.13
CA ASP A 244 -9.54 17.87 -20.46
C ASP A 244 -8.08 18.23 -20.80
N GLN A 245 -7.22 18.19 -19.80
CA GLN A 245 -5.81 18.55 -19.92
C GLN A 245 -4.86 17.37 -19.74
N LEU A 246 -5.36 16.21 -19.29
CA LEU A 246 -4.52 15.10 -18.85
C LEU A 246 -3.66 14.54 -19.99
N GLU A 247 -4.26 14.22 -21.13
CA GLU A 247 -3.52 13.68 -22.29
C GLU A 247 -2.47 14.65 -22.83
N LYS A 248 -2.82 15.96 -22.89
CA LYS A 248 -1.90 17.00 -23.33
C LYS A 248 -0.67 17.11 -22.43
N GLN A 249 -0.85 16.91 -21.12
CA GLN A 249 0.26 16.93 -20.17
C GLN A 249 1.12 15.67 -20.25
N VAL A 250 0.50 14.50 -20.40
CA VAL A 250 1.24 13.23 -20.52
C VAL A 250 2.07 13.15 -21.81
N LYS A 251 1.57 13.70 -22.93
CA LYS A 251 2.32 13.76 -24.19
C LYS A 251 3.54 14.70 -24.17
N LYS A 252 3.68 15.55 -23.14
CA LYS A 252 4.83 16.47 -22.98
C LYS A 252 5.99 15.87 -22.17
N ILE A 253 5.80 14.68 -21.59
CA ILE A 253 6.78 13.95 -20.78
C ILE A 253 7.45 12.86 -21.63
#